data_11e7f62a3fe7733920be2469fcee096a
#
_entry.id   11e7f62a3fe7733920be2469fcee096a
#
_cell.length_a   1.000
_cell.length_b   1.000
_cell.length_c   1.000
_cell.angle_alpha   90.00
_cell.angle_beta   90.00
_cell.angle_gamma   90.00
#
_symmetry.space_group_name_H-M   'P 1'
#
loop_
_entity.id
_entity.type
_entity.pdbx_description
1 polymer ?
#
loop_
_entity_poly.entity_id
_entity_poly.type
_entity_poly.pdbx_seq_one_letter_code
_entity_poly.pdbx_strand_id
1 'polypeptide(L)'
;MQAAPPNPADLRLGDALGSGAVATVMRVHASDGRQFAGKILHASHRQDAAAQSRFAQEAELLRGVRDAHIVEVFGVVEIDGERVLLLELVEGPTLAELLAREAPLGEARLAALAAGIARGLARAHAAGVVHRDLKPANILVAGGHTPKIGDFGMARGTSLAGVDRSALTVLGTPDYMAPECLDPLAVDVRSDLYALGCILYEMATGRPPFAGATAFGVIEAHRRAPVPVLPDSFSPPLRALVQSLLAKAPGDRPQAAAQVAALLDQLAAGSTSALAVFTGERGSGDPPCAGCGQPRPAALAVCLHCGLRAARAESGPFTVLVAGPGEPGDQLDVALREALRRWVAGNPGLQVTPGLLDKRIPRVPFTLLRRVSEATARAVGEALRQIGVEIEVVRGGPLKSPAMRKKARALVGRSLAVAVASSVGVMSSKAIFLLAPLLLVGVTVGATWSSLRQVTGRGERPAALPPPLQRALTEVERVGPTIDEARHRHSLRAVVGRALALAPALGPATGDPEAPVEELAQAVTAATAAAARLDALDRELAARGIQGGDEAVRATLHERDTWAARLLSLTAALDGLAARVARARAGGAAGDGEALADLRARVEALEEVQRGGRGA
;
A
#
# COMPACT_ATOMS: atom_id res chain seq x y z
N MET A 1 4.95 36.65 -12.96
CA MET A 1 3.91 37.69 -12.71
C MET A 1 2.57 36.99 -12.89
N GLN A 2 1.79 36.90 -11.82
CA GLN A 2 0.45 36.28 -11.87
C GLN A 2 -0.52 37.23 -12.53
N ALA A 3 -1.12 36.86 -13.66
CA ALA A 3 -2.19 37.64 -14.24
C ALA A 3 -3.42 37.56 -13.32
N ALA A 4 -3.91 38.72 -12.87
CA ALA A 4 -5.16 38.79 -12.14
C ALA A 4 -6.32 38.22 -13.00
N PRO A 5 -7.36 37.63 -12.38
CA PRO A 5 -8.54 37.20 -13.12
C PRO A 5 -9.11 38.40 -13.90
N PRO A 6 -9.56 38.20 -15.15
CA PRO A 6 -10.10 39.28 -15.95
C PRO A 6 -11.38 39.83 -15.32
N ASN A 7 -11.62 41.14 -15.51
CA ASN A 7 -12.88 41.75 -15.09
C ASN A 7 -14.03 41.18 -15.98
N PRO A 8 -15.10 40.62 -15.42
CA PRO A 8 -16.20 40.07 -16.21
C PRO A 8 -16.81 41.06 -17.23
N ALA A 9 -16.85 42.37 -16.93
CA ALA A 9 -17.36 43.40 -17.81
C ALA A 9 -16.54 43.58 -19.11
N ASP A 10 -15.30 43.10 -19.11
CA ASP A 10 -14.36 43.21 -20.22
C ASP A 10 -14.33 41.95 -21.09
N LEU A 11 -15.16 40.94 -20.80
CA LEU A 11 -15.21 39.66 -21.49
C LEU A 11 -16.34 39.62 -22.53
N ARG A 12 -16.06 38.98 -23.67
CA ARG A 12 -17.03 38.72 -24.76
C ARG A 12 -16.93 37.29 -25.26
N LEU A 13 -18.08 36.69 -25.56
CA LEU A 13 -18.13 35.37 -26.18
C LEU A 13 -17.68 35.44 -27.64
N GLY A 14 -16.86 34.52 -28.09
CA GLY A 14 -16.40 34.32 -29.45
C GLY A 14 -16.94 33.03 -30.07
N ASP A 15 -16.14 32.39 -30.92
CA ASP A 15 -16.50 31.18 -31.64
C ASP A 15 -16.56 29.95 -30.69
N ALA A 16 -17.41 28.97 -31.08
CA ALA A 16 -17.47 27.67 -30.40
C ALA A 16 -16.19 26.86 -30.67
N LEU A 17 -15.54 26.39 -29.61
CA LEU A 17 -14.36 25.53 -29.65
C LEU A 17 -14.73 24.04 -29.67
N GLY A 18 -15.87 23.69 -29.05
CA GLY A 18 -16.37 22.33 -29.00
C GLY A 18 -17.72 22.26 -28.28
N SER A 19 -18.45 21.17 -28.50
CA SER A 19 -19.74 20.92 -27.85
C SER A 19 -19.81 19.50 -27.36
N GLY A 20 -20.07 19.33 -26.06
CA GLY A 20 -20.29 18.05 -25.39
C GLY A 20 -21.78 17.79 -25.15
N ALA A 21 -22.12 16.74 -24.40
CA ALA A 21 -23.50 16.36 -24.11
C ALA A 21 -24.26 17.39 -23.24
N VAL A 22 -23.57 18.15 -22.39
CA VAL A 22 -24.16 18.99 -21.33
C VAL A 22 -23.82 20.47 -21.53
N ALA A 23 -22.67 20.77 -22.14
CA ALA A 23 -22.15 22.12 -22.27
C ALA A 23 -21.42 22.34 -23.59
N THR A 24 -21.38 23.59 -24.03
CA THR A 24 -20.57 24.07 -25.15
C THR A 24 -19.38 24.85 -24.58
N VAL A 25 -18.19 24.66 -25.15
CA VAL A 25 -16.99 25.46 -24.86
C VAL A 25 -16.85 26.52 -25.95
N MET A 26 -16.80 27.77 -25.52
CA MET A 26 -16.68 28.95 -26.41
C MET A 26 -15.29 29.59 -26.17
N ARG A 27 -14.73 30.23 -27.18
CA ARG A 27 -13.64 31.16 -27.01
C ARG A 27 -14.15 32.42 -26.31
N VAL A 28 -13.41 32.94 -25.36
CA VAL A 28 -13.73 34.18 -24.64
C VAL A 28 -12.59 35.18 -24.87
N HIS A 29 -12.95 36.37 -25.31
CA HIS A 29 -11.99 37.45 -25.55
C HIS A 29 -12.09 38.49 -24.44
N ALA A 30 -10.94 38.88 -23.86
CA ALA A 30 -10.85 40.01 -22.96
C ALA A 30 -10.43 41.27 -23.70
N SER A 31 -10.81 42.43 -23.18
CA SER A 31 -10.50 43.76 -23.77
C SER A 31 -8.99 44.04 -23.81
N ASP A 32 -8.19 43.36 -22.95
CA ASP A 32 -6.73 43.46 -22.91
C ASP A 32 -6.01 42.54 -23.91
N GLY A 33 -6.76 41.85 -24.77
CA GLY A 33 -6.22 40.95 -25.80
C GLY A 33 -5.99 39.52 -25.33
N ARG A 34 -6.18 39.20 -24.06
CA ARG A 34 -6.13 37.83 -23.57
C ARG A 34 -7.31 37.01 -24.07
N GLN A 35 -7.07 35.71 -24.23
CA GLN A 35 -8.12 34.77 -24.63
C GLN A 35 -8.26 33.66 -23.58
N PHE A 36 -9.49 33.18 -23.42
CA PHE A 36 -9.87 32.14 -22.46
C PHE A 36 -10.82 31.15 -23.14
N ALA A 37 -11.04 30.01 -22.49
CA ALA A 37 -12.12 29.11 -22.81
C ALA A 37 -13.28 29.36 -21.82
N GLY A 38 -14.48 29.39 -22.31
CA GLY A 38 -15.70 29.56 -21.52
C GLY A 38 -16.62 28.36 -21.71
N LYS A 39 -16.85 27.58 -20.65
CA LYS A 39 -17.79 26.45 -20.68
C LYS A 39 -19.18 26.95 -20.29
N ILE A 40 -20.21 26.69 -21.12
CA ILE A 40 -21.58 27.19 -20.96
C ILE A 40 -22.52 25.99 -21.01
N LEU A 41 -23.41 25.85 -20.03
CA LEU A 41 -24.45 24.80 -20.04
C LEU A 41 -25.42 24.98 -21.19
N HIS A 42 -25.80 23.87 -21.83
CA HIS A 42 -26.87 23.89 -22.82
C HIS A 42 -28.18 24.38 -22.22
N ALA A 43 -29.04 25.01 -23.04
CA ALA A 43 -30.32 25.57 -22.60
C ALA A 43 -31.20 24.54 -21.86
N SER A 44 -31.16 23.27 -22.27
CA SER A 44 -31.88 22.17 -21.61
C SER A 44 -31.41 21.87 -20.19
N HIS A 45 -30.16 22.25 -19.83
CA HIS A 45 -29.56 22.01 -18.51
C HIS A 45 -29.46 23.27 -17.63
N ARG A 46 -29.83 24.45 -18.18
CA ARG A 46 -29.76 25.73 -17.45
C ARG A 46 -30.74 25.81 -16.27
N GLN A 47 -31.88 25.10 -16.35
CA GLN A 47 -32.89 25.05 -15.27
C GLN A 47 -32.67 23.84 -14.32
N ASP A 48 -31.73 22.93 -14.64
CA ASP A 48 -31.39 21.80 -13.79
C ASP A 48 -30.48 22.27 -12.64
N ALA A 49 -31.06 22.35 -11.43
CA ALA A 49 -30.34 22.77 -10.23
C ALA A 49 -29.13 21.87 -9.95
N ALA A 50 -29.19 20.58 -10.29
CA ALA A 50 -28.09 19.66 -10.12
C ALA A 50 -26.96 19.95 -11.13
N ALA A 51 -27.29 20.28 -12.39
CA ALA A 51 -26.29 20.68 -13.38
C ALA A 51 -25.60 22.00 -12.99
N GLN A 52 -26.37 22.98 -12.52
CA GLN A 52 -25.81 24.24 -12.03
C GLN A 52 -24.92 24.08 -10.79
N SER A 53 -25.34 23.25 -9.84
CA SER A 53 -24.54 22.95 -8.63
C SER A 53 -23.21 22.31 -9.01
N ARG A 54 -23.22 21.33 -9.93
CA ARG A 54 -22.00 20.67 -10.44
C ARG A 54 -21.05 21.67 -11.11
N PHE A 55 -21.58 22.57 -11.90
CA PHE A 55 -20.85 23.61 -12.61
C PHE A 55 -20.15 24.58 -11.64
N ALA A 56 -20.84 24.99 -10.57
CA ALA A 56 -20.27 25.83 -9.52
C ALA A 56 -19.23 25.07 -8.67
N GLN A 57 -19.47 23.79 -8.38
CA GLN A 57 -18.54 22.94 -7.62
C GLN A 57 -17.23 22.69 -8.37
N GLU A 58 -17.26 22.46 -9.68
CA GLU A 58 -16.06 22.31 -10.51
C GLU A 58 -15.16 23.54 -10.38
N ALA A 59 -15.77 24.74 -10.42
CA ALA A 59 -15.06 26.00 -10.24
C ALA A 59 -14.42 26.14 -8.86
N GLU A 60 -15.15 25.77 -7.79
CA GLU A 60 -14.68 25.98 -6.41
C GLU A 60 -13.57 24.99 -6.04
N LEU A 61 -13.66 23.74 -6.45
CA LEU A 61 -12.69 22.72 -6.12
C LEU A 61 -11.34 22.92 -6.78
N LEU A 62 -11.33 23.43 -8.00
CA LEU A 62 -10.11 23.73 -8.74
C LEU A 62 -9.61 25.15 -8.48
N ARG A 63 -10.36 25.97 -7.76
CA ARG A 63 -9.91 27.31 -7.39
C ARG A 63 -8.65 27.23 -6.54
N GLY A 64 -7.53 27.71 -7.10
CA GLY A 64 -6.21 27.65 -6.44
C GLY A 64 -5.39 26.40 -6.69
N VAL A 65 -5.92 25.39 -7.40
CA VAL A 65 -5.10 24.27 -7.89
C VAL A 65 -4.45 24.69 -9.19
N ARG A 66 -3.22 25.18 -9.11
CA ARG A 66 -2.43 25.60 -10.28
C ARG A 66 -1.30 24.64 -10.54
N ASP A 67 -1.21 24.15 -11.78
CA ASP A 67 -0.14 23.27 -12.24
C ASP A 67 0.01 23.36 -13.76
N ALA A 68 1.20 23.11 -14.27
CA ALA A 68 1.46 23.09 -15.71
C ALA A 68 0.64 22.02 -16.46
N HIS A 69 0.19 20.98 -15.75
CA HIS A 69 -0.54 19.83 -16.27
C HIS A 69 -2.03 19.80 -15.88
N ILE A 70 -2.55 20.92 -15.37
CA ILE A 70 -3.98 21.10 -15.08
C ILE A 70 -4.48 22.34 -15.82
N VAL A 71 -5.65 22.28 -16.43
CA VAL A 71 -6.32 23.45 -17.03
C VAL A 71 -6.70 24.40 -15.90
N GLU A 72 -6.17 25.64 -15.92
CA GLU A 72 -6.47 26.61 -14.86
C GLU A 72 -7.93 27.04 -14.90
N VAL A 73 -8.56 27.09 -13.73
CA VAL A 73 -9.95 27.55 -13.56
C VAL A 73 -9.94 28.93 -12.89
N PHE A 74 -10.48 29.92 -13.58
CA PHE A 74 -10.59 31.30 -13.08
C PHE A 74 -11.86 31.55 -12.26
N GLY A 75 -12.88 30.70 -12.42
CA GLY A 75 -14.16 30.80 -11.70
C GLY A 75 -15.36 30.92 -12.62
N VAL A 76 -16.53 31.11 -12.03
CA VAL A 76 -17.78 31.35 -12.77
C VAL A 76 -17.99 32.86 -12.88
N VAL A 77 -18.22 33.33 -14.10
CA VAL A 77 -18.50 34.73 -14.45
C VAL A 77 -19.81 34.81 -15.23
N GLU A 78 -20.38 36.00 -15.33
CA GLU A 78 -21.53 36.27 -16.19
C GLU A 78 -21.07 37.07 -17.43
N ILE A 79 -21.34 36.58 -18.63
CA ILE A 79 -21.00 37.21 -19.91
C ILE A 79 -22.26 37.16 -20.78
N ASP A 80 -22.74 38.31 -21.24
CA ASP A 80 -23.92 38.45 -22.08
C ASP A 80 -25.19 37.77 -21.50
N GLY A 81 -25.33 37.78 -20.15
CA GLY A 81 -26.45 37.15 -19.44
C GLY A 81 -26.32 35.63 -19.28
N GLU A 82 -25.19 35.03 -19.70
CA GLU A 82 -24.90 33.63 -19.58
C GLU A 82 -23.91 33.37 -18.45
N ARG A 83 -24.12 32.31 -17.65
CA ARG A 83 -23.15 31.83 -16.65
C ARG A 83 -22.07 31.01 -17.36
N VAL A 84 -20.85 31.48 -17.28
CA VAL A 84 -19.69 30.94 -17.98
C VAL A 84 -18.65 30.47 -16.94
N LEU A 85 -18.24 29.22 -17.00
CA LEU A 85 -17.05 28.75 -16.28
C LEU A 85 -15.83 29.16 -17.11
N LEU A 86 -15.06 30.12 -16.60
CA LEU A 86 -13.91 30.67 -17.27
C LEU A 86 -12.69 29.83 -17.00
N LEU A 87 -12.05 29.35 -18.07
CA LEU A 87 -10.94 28.41 -18.06
C LEU A 87 -9.76 28.95 -18.87
N GLU A 88 -8.59 28.41 -18.63
CA GLU A 88 -7.42 28.59 -19.50
C GLU A 88 -7.76 28.10 -20.91
N LEU A 89 -7.43 28.91 -21.92
CA LEU A 89 -7.48 28.46 -23.30
C LEU A 89 -6.22 27.64 -23.61
N VAL A 90 -6.39 26.36 -23.82
CA VAL A 90 -5.29 25.47 -24.20
C VAL A 90 -5.36 25.23 -25.71
N GLU A 91 -4.34 25.69 -26.42
CA GLU A 91 -4.24 25.46 -27.86
C GLU A 91 -3.59 24.09 -28.14
N GLY A 92 -4.35 23.19 -28.75
CA GLY A 92 -3.92 21.84 -29.09
C GLY A 92 -5.07 20.85 -29.15
N PRO A 93 -4.83 19.66 -29.67
CA PRO A 93 -5.83 18.61 -29.72
C PRO A 93 -6.05 18.01 -28.33
N THR A 94 -7.19 17.34 -28.16
CA THR A 94 -7.36 16.39 -27.07
C THR A 94 -6.42 15.19 -27.27
N LEU A 95 -6.11 14.49 -26.18
CA LEU A 95 -5.34 13.25 -26.27
C LEU A 95 -6.10 12.19 -27.10
N ALA A 96 -7.44 12.18 -27.07
CA ALA A 96 -8.25 11.29 -27.89
C ALA A 96 -8.02 11.55 -29.39
N GLU A 97 -8.03 12.81 -29.81
CA GLU A 97 -7.76 13.20 -31.20
C GLU A 97 -6.31 12.91 -31.61
N LEU A 98 -5.36 13.08 -30.69
CA LEU A 98 -3.98 12.73 -30.92
C LEU A 98 -3.83 11.21 -31.12
N LEU A 99 -4.42 10.40 -30.25
CA LEU A 99 -4.35 8.94 -30.35
C LEU A 99 -5.02 8.41 -31.62
N ALA A 100 -6.14 9.00 -32.02
CA ALA A 100 -6.82 8.63 -33.27
C ALA A 100 -5.93 8.83 -34.52
N ARG A 101 -4.96 9.73 -34.45
CA ARG A 101 -4.05 10.03 -35.57
C ARG A 101 -2.71 9.31 -35.49
N GLU A 102 -2.20 9.07 -34.28
CA GLU A 102 -0.80 8.76 -34.06
C GLU A 102 -0.55 7.48 -33.25
N ALA A 103 -1.60 6.88 -32.64
CA ALA A 103 -1.42 5.62 -31.89
C ALA A 103 -1.18 4.42 -32.85
N PRO A 104 -0.33 3.47 -32.46
CA PRO A 104 0.37 3.35 -31.18
C PRO A 104 1.58 4.30 -31.06
N LEU A 105 1.79 4.86 -29.88
CA LEU A 105 2.91 5.76 -29.60
C LEU A 105 4.18 4.98 -29.20
N GLY A 106 5.34 5.51 -29.58
CA GLY A 106 6.62 5.01 -29.07
C GLY A 106 6.80 5.26 -27.57
N GLU A 107 7.53 4.37 -26.88
CA GLU A 107 7.64 4.34 -25.41
C GLU A 107 8.09 5.67 -24.80
N ALA A 108 9.11 6.34 -25.35
CA ALA A 108 9.61 7.59 -24.82
C ALA A 108 8.55 8.70 -24.84
N ARG A 109 7.80 8.84 -25.94
CA ARG A 109 6.73 9.83 -26.09
C ARG A 109 5.54 9.50 -25.20
N LEU A 110 5.16 8.23 -25.17
CA LEU A 110 4.13 7.73 -24.27
C LEU A 110 4.47 8.03 -22.81
N ALA A 111 5.68 7.71 -22.38
CA ALA A 111 6.14 7.94 -21.01
C ALA A 111 6.17 9.43 -20.66
N ALA A 112 6.63 10.30 -21.56
CA ALA A 112 6.68 11.74 -21.34
C ALA A 112 5.27 12.36 -21.17
N LEU A 113 4.30 12.00 -22.02
CA LEU A 113 2.92 12.45 -21.90
C LEU A 113 2.27 11.91 -20.61
N ALA A 114 2.43 10.63 -20.35
CA ALA A 114 1.87 10.01 -19.16
C ALA A 114 2.48 10.56 -17.84
N ALA A 115 3.78 10.92 -17.84
CA ALA A 115 4.43 11.57 -16.69
C ALA A 115 3.79 12.93 -16.39
N GLY A 116 3.48 13.71 -17.42
CA GLY A 116 2.77 14.98 -17.26
C GLY A 116 1.36 14.77 -16.68
N ILE A 117 0.60 13.82 -17.20
CA ILE A 117 -0.73 13.48 -16.65
C ILE A 117 -0.61 13.06 -15.19
N ALA A 118 0.33 12.18 -14.86
CA ALA A 118 0.55 11.71 -13.49
C ALA A 118 0.96 12.86 -12.54
N ARG A 119 1.74 13.87 -13.00
CA ARG A 119 2.06 15.08 -12.21
C ARG A 119 0.81 15.91 -11.94
N GLY A 120 -0.02 16.16 -12.96
CA GLY A 120 -1.29 16.86 -12.79
C GLY A 120 -2.20 16.16 -11.78
N LEU A 121 -2.36 14.83 -11.88
CA LEU A 121 -3.11 14.03 -10.90
C LEU A 121 -2.49 14.15 -9.50
N ALA A 122 -1.16 14.08 -9.36
CA ALA A 122 -0.50 14.20 -8.06
C ALA A 122 -0.80 15.55 -7.41
N ARG A 123 -0.85 16.63 -8.20
CA ARG A 123 -1.18 17.98 -7.72
C ARG A 123 -2.64 18.09 -7.29
N ALA A 124 -3.58 17.55 -8.09
CA ALA A 124 -5.01 17.52 -7.75
C ALA A 124 -5.25 16.69 -6.47
N HIS A 125 -4.67 15.49 -6.41
CA HIS A 125 -4.80 14.58 -5.26
C HIS A 125 -4.23 15.20 -3.97
N ALA A 126 -3.13 15.94 -4.05
CA ALA A 126 -2.58 16.68 -2.90
C ALA A 126 -3.50 17.79 -2.39
N ALA A 127 -4.38 18.32 -3.25
CA ALA A 127 -5.42 19.27 -2.90
C ALA A 127 -6.75 18.61 -2.47
N GLY A 128 -6.79 17.27 -2.36
CA GLY A 128 -8.00 16.53 -1.99
C GLY A 128 -8.99 16.35 -3.15
N VAL A 129 -8.56 16.60 -4.39
CA VAL A 129 -9.43 16.50 -5.58
C VAL A 129 -9.16 15.20 -6.33
N VAL A 130 -10.18 14.37 -6.48
CA VAL A 130 -10.18 13.14 -7.30
C VAL A 130 -10.91 13.42 -8.60
N HIS A 131 -10.34 13.05 -9.75
CA HIS A 131 -10.89 13.38 -11.06
C HIS A 131 -12.16 12.59 -11.39
N ARG A 132 -12.19 11.29 -11.14
CA ARG A 132 -13.33 10.36 -11.28
C ARG A 132 -13.83 10.09 -12.72
N ASP A 133 -13.43 10.88 -13.72
CA ASP A 133 -13.78 10.68 -15.15
C ASP A 133 -12.55 10.94 -16.05
N LEU A 134 -11.37 10.45 -15.63
CA LEU A 134 -10.15 10.61 -16.41
C LEU A 134 -10.22 9.74 -17.67
N LYS A 135 -10.08 10.40 -18.83
CA LYS A 135 -10.09 9.78 -20.16
C LYS A 135 -9.36 10.65 -21.17
N PRO A 136 -8.94 10.13 -22.34
CA PRO A 136 -8.21 10.91 -23.34
C PRO A 136 -8.95 12.17 -23.83
N ALA A 137 -10.27 12.15 -23.89
CA ALA A 137 -11.07 13.32 -24.29
C ALA A 137 -11.00 14.49 -23.28
N ASN A 138 -10.65 14.23 -22.02
CA ASN A 138 -10.54 15.23 -20.95
C ASN A 138 -9.09 15.71 -20.73
N ILE A 139 -8.16 15.35 -21.63
CA ILE A 139 -6.75 15.74 -21.57
C ILE A 139 -6.42 16.51 -22.86
N LEU A 140 -6.07 17.77 -22.73
CA LEU A 140 -5.60 18.61 -23.84
C LEU A 140 -4.09 18.49 -23.96
N VAL A 141 -3.53 18.54 -25.18
CA VAL A 141 -2.09 18.40 -25.42
C VAL A 141 -1.56 19.69 -26.04
N ALA A 142 -1.12 20.60 -25.17
CA ALA A 142 -0.58 21.89 -25.58
C ALA A 142 0.76 21.72 -26.33
N GLY A 143 0.88 22.38 -27.48
CA GLY A 143 2.10 22.32 -28.29
C GLY A 143 2.51 20.92 -28.76
N GLY A 144 1.62 19.93 -28.67
CA GLY A 144 1.85 18.54 -29.07
C GLY A 144 2.65 17.69 -28.07
N HIS A 145 3.03 18.25 -26.89
CA HIS A 145 3.88 17.57 -25.90
C HIS A 145 3.52 17.81 -24.44
N THR A 146 2.76 18.83 -24.09
CA THR A 146 2.40 19.14 -22.69
C THR A 146 0.94 18.78 -22.43
N PRO A 147 0.65 17.67 -21.72
CA PRO A 147 -0.71 17.30 -21.38
C PRO A 147 -1.24 18.19 -20.26
N LYS A 148 -2.49 18.62 -20.39
CA LYS A 148 -3.24 19.38 -19.38
C LYS A 148 -4.58 18.70 -19.13
N ILE A 149 -4.82 18.31 -17.87
CA ILE A 149 -6.05 17.66 -17.43
C ILE A 149 -7.14 18.72 -17.28
N GLY A 150 -8.25 18.56 -17.98
CA GLY A 150 -9.45 19.37 -17.85
C GLY A 150 -10.64 18.53 -17.37
N ASP A 151 -11.79 19.18 -17.22
CA ASP A 151 -13.08 18.53 -16.90
C ASP A 151 -13.01 17.58 -15.70
N PHE A 152 -12.58 18.08 -14.54
CA PHE A 152 -12.60 17.32 -13.29
C PHE A 152 -14.05 16.97 -12.94
N GLY A 153 -14.44 15.72 -13.28
CA GLY A 153 -15.80 15.23 -13.33
C GLY A 153 -16.44 14.99 -11.97
N MET A 154 -16.72 16.05 -11.23
CA MET A 154 -17.54 15.99 -10.01
C MET A 154 -18.99 15.54 -10.26
N ALA A 155 -19.36 15.39 -11.53
CA ALA A 155 -20.71 15.04 -11.96
C ALA A 155 -21.17 13.62 -11.53
N ARG A 156 -20.26 12.74 -11.12
CA ARG A 156 -20.58 11.34 -10.79
C ARG A 156 -20.64 11.03 -9.30
N GLY A 157 -20.60 12.01 -8.42
CA GLY A 157 -20.75 11.84 -6.97
C GLY A 157 -22.15 11.45 -6.50
N THR A 158 -23.10 11.24 -7.40
CA THR A 158 -24.46 10.86 -7.05
C THR A 158 -24.80 9.49 -7.61
N SER A 159 -24.68 8.50 -6.75
CA SER A 159 -25.55 7.32 -6.68
C SER A 159 -25.82 6.56 -7.98
N LEU A 160 -24.92 5.62 -8.32
CA LEU A 160 -25.31 4.44 -9.09
C LEU A 160 -26.16 3.45 -8.26
N ALA A 161 -26.27 3.67 -6.95
CA ALA A 161 -27.18 2.93 -6.08
C ALA A 161 -28.64 3.33 -6.40
N GLY A 162 -29.30 2.53 -7.23
CA GLY A 162 -30.69 2.77 -7.67
C GLY A 162 -30.86 3.13 -9.15
N VAL A 163 -29.79 3.24 -9.92
CA VAL A 163 -29.88 3.39 -11.37
C VAL A 163 -30.33 2.07 -11.99
N ASP A 164 -31.53 2.06 -12.55
CA ASP A 164 -32.07 0.93 -13.30
C ASP A 164 -31.09 0.55 -14.42
N ARG A 165 -30.91 -0.74 -14.71
CA ARG A 165 -30.01 -1.25 -15.75
C ARG A 165 -30.19 -0.59 -17.12
N SER A 166 -31.37 -0.02 -17.38
CA SER A 166 -31.68 0.76 -18.57
C SER A 166 -31.05 2.16 -18.63
N ALA A 167 -30.70 2.75 -17.47
CA ALA A 167 -30.08 4.07 -17.38
C ALA A 167 -28.54 4.05 -17.53
N LEU A 168 -27.92 2.87 -17.59
CA LEU A 168 -26.48 2.69 -17.86
C LEU A 168 -26.05 3.23 -19.23
N THR A 169 -27.00 3.41 -20.17
CA THR A 169 -26.77 4.02 -21.49
C THR A 169 -26.38 5.50 -21.38
N VAL A 170 -26.71 6.18 -20.28
CA VAL A 170 -26.41 7.61 -20.05
C VAL A 170 -25.03 7.80 -19.35
N LEU A 171 -24.36 6.72 -18.98
CA LEU A 171 -23.17 6.75 -18.10
C LEU A 171 -21.86 7.16 -18.79
N GLY A 172 -21.86 7.58 -20.05
CA GLY A 172 -20.64 7.89 -20.81
C GLY A 172 -19.82 6.61 -21.11
N THR A 173 -18.63 6.78 -21.68
CA THR A 173 -17.78 5.71 -22.15
C THR A 173 -17.17 4.96 -20.94
N PRO A 174 -17.52 3.68 -20.67
CA PRO A 174 -17.03 2.94 -19.52
C PRO A 174 -15.59 2.44 -19.68
N ASP A 175 -14.92 2.72 -20.82
CA ASP A 175 -13.62 2.15 -21.22
C ASP A 175 -12.44 2.44 -20.29
N TYR A 176 -12.61 3.44 -19.41
CA TYR A 176 -11.58 3.88 -18.44
C TYR A 176 -12.06 3.73 -17.00
N MET A 177 -13.21 3.10 -16.79
CA MET A 177 -13.85 3.01 -15.48
C MET A 177 -13.15 1.98 -14.61
N ALA A 178 -12.73 2.38 -13.40
CA ALA A 178 -12.16 1.45 -12.44
C ALA A 178 -13.21 0.46 -11.89
N PRO A 179 -12.83 -0.79 -11.56
CA PRO A 179 -13.75 -1.83 -11.07
C PRO A 179 -14.63 -1.41 -9.88
N GLU A 180 -14.09 -0.57 -8.99
CA GLU A 180 -14.77 -0.06 -7.80
C GLU A 180 -15.73 1.11 -8.06
N CYS A 181 -15.73 1.70 -9.26
CA CYS A 181 -16.56 2.87 -9.55
C CYS A 181 -18.07 2.61 -9.51
N LEU A 182 -18.50 1.36 -9.40
CA LEU A 182 -19.89 0.99 -9.12
C LEU A 182 -20.29 1.22 -7.65
N ASP A 183 -19.32 1.33 -6.76
CA ASP A 183 -19.50 1.68 -5.36
C ASP A 183 -18.91 3.08 -5.11
N PRO A 184 -19.73 4.13 -4.99
CA PRO A 184 -19.24 5.50 -4.79
C PRO A 184 -18.37 5.68 -3.54
N LEU A 185 -18.55 4.83 -2.52
CA LEU A 185 -17.75 4.85 -1.29
C LEU A 185 -16.35 4.24 -1.49
N ALA A 186 -16.19 3.43 -2.53
CA ALA A 186 -14.91 2.78 -2.83
C ALA A 186 -14.00 3.63 -3.74
N VAL A 187 -14.52 4.71 -4.35
CA VAL A 187 -13.78 5.56 -5.29
C VAL A 187 -12.83 6.50 -4.53
N ASP A 188 -11.53 6.40 -4.84
CA ASP A 188 -10.50 7.29 -4.34
C ASP A 188 -9.46 7.62 -5.44
N VAL A 189 -8.35 8.24 -5.10
CA VAL A 189 -7.28 8.62 -6.04
C VAL A 189 -6.74 7.45 -6.85
N ARG A 190 -6.88 6.21 -6.37
CA ARG A 190 -6.44 4.99 -7.07
C ARG A 190 -7.35 4.61 -8.22
N SER A 191 -8.57 5.13 -8.24
CA SER A 191 -9.47 5.00 -9.39
C SER A 191 -8.97 5.83 -10.59
N ASP A 192 -8.42 7.04 -10.35
CA ASP A 192 -7.77 7.84 -11.38
C ASP A 192 -6.49 7.15 -11.90
N LEU A 193 -5.74 6.46 -11.01
CA LEU A 193 -4.56 5.70 -11.41
C LEU A 193 -4.90 4.49 -12.29
N TYR A 194 -6.04 3.84 -12.03
CA TYR A 194 -6.55 2.79 -12.91
C TYR A 194 -6.90 3.36 -14.30
N ALA A 195 -7.61 4.49 -14.34
CA ALA A 195 -7.94 5.17 -15.59
C ALA A 195 -6.68 5.58 -16.37
N LEU A 196 -5.64 6.08 -15.67
CA LEU A 196 -4.32 6.33 -16.26
C LEU A 196 -3.71 5.04 -16.84
N GLY A 197 -3.86 3.90 -16.18
CA GLY A 197 -3.46 2.59 -16.69
C GLY A 197 -4.16 2.22 -18.00
N CYS A 198 -5.47 2.50 -18.11
CA CYS A 198 -6.23 2.32 -19.36
C CYS A 198 -5.71 3.24 -20.48
N ILE A 199 -5.43 4.50 -20.14
CA ILE A 199 -4.87 5.48 -21.10
C ILE A 199 -3.49 5.07 -21.58
N LEU A 200 -2.60 4.61 -20.69
CA LEU A 200 -1.27 4.08 -21.05
C LEU A 200 -1.37 2.88 -21.99
N TYR A 201 -2.29 1.96 -21.72
CA TYR A 201 -2.54 0.82 -22.58
C TYR A 201 -3.00 1.25 -23.96
N GLU A 202 -3.93 2.21 -24.04
CA GLU A 202 -4.44 2.75 -25.31
C GLU A 202 -3.35 3.52 -26.07
N MET A 203 -2.54 4.33 -25.41
CA MET A 203 -1.37 4.99 -26.03
C MET A 203 -0.43 3.98 -26.67
N ALA A 204 -0.23 2.82 -26.03
CA ALA A 204 0.69 1.78 -26.49
C ALA A 204 0.12 0.89 -27.59
N THR A 205 -1.20 0.73 -27.67
CA THR A 205 -1.85 -0.26 -28.54
C THR A 205 -2.82 0.31 -29.55
N GLY A 206 -3.23 1.57 -29.38
CA GLY A 206 -4.27 2.25 -30.19
C GLY A 206 -5.71 1.88 -29.81
N ARG A 207 -5.91 1.14 -28.71
CA ARG A 207 -7.25 0.72 -28.25
C ARG A 207 -7.29 0.56 -26.73
N PRO A 208 -8.45 0.76 -26.08
CA PRO A 208 -8.62 0.51 -24.65
C PRO A 208 -8.31 -0.95 -24.26
N PRO A 209 -7.92 -1.22 -22.99
CA PRO A 209 -7.55 -2.56 -22.53
C PRO A 209 -8.72 -3.55 -22.49
N PHE A 210 -9.94 -3.04 -22.36
CA PHE A 210 -11.15 -3.86 -22.32
C PHE A 210 -12.18 -3.33 -23.29
N ALA A 211 -12.84 -4.22 -24.01
CA ALA A 211 -13.90 -3.93 -24.97
C ALA A 211 -15.09 -4.87 -24.74
N GLY A 212 -16.26 -4.44 -25.14
CA GLY A 212 -17.48 -5.22 -25.06
C GLY A 212 -18.56 -4.70 -26.02
N ALA A 213 -19.50 -5.55 -26.40
CA ALA A 213 -20.61 -5.16 -27.28
C ALA A 213 -21.60 -4.19 -26.62
N THR A 214 -21.58 -4.09 -25.29
CA THR A 214 -22.45 -3.21 -24.49
C THR A 214 -21.64 -2.53 -23.39
N ALA A 215 -22.11 -1.37 -22.91
CA ALA A 215 -21.51 -0.69 -21.76
C ALA A 215 -21.38 -1.60 -20.52
N PHE A 216 -22.39 -2.42 -20.26
CA PHE A 216 -22.34 -3.41 -19.18
C PHE A 216 -21.26 -4.48 -19.41
N GLY A 217 -21.10 -4.95 -20.64
CA GLY A 217 -20.04 -5.91 -21.00
C GLY A 217 -18.65 -5.34 -20.76
N VAL A 218 -18.43 -4.06 -21.06
CA VAL A 218 -17.16 -3.35 -20.78
C VAL A 218 -16.93 -3.24 -19.27
N ILE A 219 -17.94 -2.82 -18.50
CA ILE A 219 -17.85 -2.73 -17.04
C ILE A 219 -17.50 -4.10 -16.42
N GLU A 220 -18.15 -5.16 -16.89
CA GLU A 220 -17.86 -6.50 -16.38
C GLU A 220 -16.45 -7.00 -16.76
N ALA A 221 -15.96 -6.60 -17.95
CA ALA A 221 -14.58 -6.86 -18.34
C ALA A 221 -13.57 -6.13 -17.44
N HIS A 222 -13.82 -4.86 -17.08
CA HIS A 222 -13.01 -4.15 -16.10
C HIS A 222 -12.98 -4.85 -14.74
N ARG A 223 -14.08 -5.47 -14.33
CA ARG A 223 -14.17 -6.17 -13.04
C ARG A 223 -13.49 -7.54 -13.03
N ARG A 224 -13.64 -8.33 -14.10
CA ARG A 224 -13.30 -9.76 -14.08
C ARG A 224 -12.32 -10.23 -15.15
N ALA A 225 -12.25 -9.54 -16.29
CA ALA A 225 -11.35 -9.99 -17.34
C ALA A 225 -9.88 -9.86 -16.90
N PRO A 226 -9.01 -10.82 -17.28
CA PRO A 226 -7.59 -10.71 -17.00
C PRO A 226 -7.01 -9.44 -17.63
N VAL A 227 -6.05 -8.82 -16.95
CA VAL A 227 -5.39 -7.62 -17.45
C VAL A 227 -4.57 -7.99 -18.70
N PRO A 228 -4.82 -7.36 -19.86
CA PRO A 228 -4.07 -7.67 -21.07
C PRO A 228 -2.62 -7.20 -20.94
N VAL A 229 -1.70 -7.95 -21.55
CA VAL A 229 -0.26 -7.64 -21.52
C VAL A 229 0.08 -6.74 -22.69
N LEU A 230 0.93 -5.72 -22.46
CA LEU A 230 1.49 -4.91 -23.55
C LEU A 230 2.44 -5.76 -24.42
N PRO A 231 2.57 -5.40 -25.72
CA PRO A 231 3.53 -6.04 -26.63
C PRO A 231 4.97 -6.04 -26.10
N ASP A 232 5.76 -7.05 -26.49
CA ASP A 232 7.17 -7.19 -26.09
C ASP A 232 8.09 -6.08 -26.64
N SER A 233 7.60 -5.27 -27.58
CA SER A 233 8.28 -4.06 -28.05
C SER A 233 8.43 -2.98 -27.00
N PHE A 234 7.64 -3.03 -25.93
CA PHE A 234 7.75 -2.14 -24.78
C PHE A 234 8.62 -2.73 -23.68
N SER A 235 9.33 -1.85 -22.96
CA SER A 235 10.24 -2.27 -21.90
C SER A 235 9.53 -3.04 -20.78
N PRO A 236 10.21 -3.99 -20.11
CA PRO A 236 9.63 -4.70 -18.96
C PRO A 236 9.12 -3.77 -17.85
N PRO A 237 9.80 -2.63 -17.51
CA PRO A 237 9.28 -1.69 -16.52
C PRO A 237 7.94 -1.07 -16.91
N LEU A 238 7.77 -0.64 -18.17
CA LEU A 238 6.49 -0.08 -18.64
C LEU A 238 5.38 -1.12 -18.60
N ARG A 239 5.66 -2.34 -19.05
CA ARG A 239 4.71 -3.46 -18.99
C ARG A 239 4.27 -3.76 -17.56
N ALA A 240 5.22 -3.79 -16.62
CA ALA A 240 4.93 -4.01 -15.20
C ALA A 240 4.11 -2.86 -14.59
N LEU A 241 4.40 -1.61 -14.96
CA LEU A 241 3.64 -0.44 -14.52
C LEU A 241 2.18 -0.54 -14.96
N VAL A 242 1.92 -0.80 -16.25
CA VAL A 242 0.56 -0.90 -16.78
C VAL A 242 -0.21 -2.04 -16.11
N GLN A 243 0.44 -3.20 -15.91
CA GLN A 243 -0.16 -4.32 -15.16
C GLN A 243 -0.53 -3.94 -13.73
N SER A 244 0.32 -3.19 -13.04
CA SER A 244 0.06 -2.75 -11.66
C SER A 244 -1.04 -1.69 -11.58
N LEU A 245 -1.09 -0.75 -12.51
CA LEU A 245 -2.16 0.26 -12.59
C LEU A 245 -3.52 -0.37 -12.86
N LEU A 246 -3.57 -1.38 -13.72
CA LEU A 246 -4.79 -2.11 -14.09
C LEU A 246 -5.17 -3.24 -13.11
N ALA A 247 -4.47 -3.37 -11.98
CA ALA A 247 -4.83 -4.32 -10.94
C ALA A 247 -6.29 -4.10 -10.48
N LYS A 248 -7.05 -5.20 -10.32
CA LYS A 248 -8.49 -5.12 -10.02
C LYS A 248 -8.75 -4.57 -8.62
N ALA A 249 -8.00 -5.03 -7.62
CA ALA A 249 -8.07 -4.49 -6.28
C ALA A 249 -7.28 -3.18 -6.18
N PRO A 250 -7.87 -2.07 -5.68
CA PRO A 250 -7.15 -0.81 -5.51
C PRO A 250 -5.89 -0.91 -4.65
N GLY A 251 -5.87 -1.85 -3.69
CA GLY A 251 -4.72 -2.11 -2.84
C GLY A 251 -3.47 -2.64 -3.56
N ASP A 252 -3.65 -3.28 -4.72
CA ASP A 252 -2.56 -3.86 -5.53
C ASP A 252 -2.00 -2.86 -6.54
N ARG A 253 -2.60 -1.65 -6.64
CA ARG A 253 -2.14 -0.56 -7.53
C ARG A 253 -1.07 0.29 -6.85
N PRO A 254 -0.32 1.12 -7.63
CA PRO A 254 0.42 2.26 -7.07
C PRO A 254 -0.49 3.10 -6.17
N GLN A 255 0.04 3.58 -5.04
CA GLN A 255 -0.78 4.27 -4.06
C GLN A 255 -0.74 5.80 -4.21
N ALA A 256 0.12 6.34 -5.07
CA ALA A 256 0.22 7.77 -5.33
C ALA A 256 0.62 8.08 -6.77
N ALA A 257 -0.02 9.09 -7.37
CA ALA A 257 0.30 9.54 -8.72
C ALA A 257 1.74 10.06 -8.86
N ALA A 258 2.31 10.64 -7.80
CA ALA A 258 3.70 11.10 -7.79
C ALA A 258 4.71 9.95 -8.00
N GLN A 259 4.44 8.75 -7.48
CA GLN A 259 5.27 7.57 -7.74
C GLN A 259 5.23 7.17 -9.20
N VAL A 260 4.04 7.19 -9.79
CA VAL A 260 3.83 6.88 -11.21
C VAL A 260 4.54 7.90 -12.09
N ALA A 261 4.45 9.20 -11.76
CA ALA A 261 5.15 10.26 -12.48
C ALA A 261 6.67 10.06 -12.47
N ALA A 262 7.26 9.80 -11.30
CA ALA A 262 8.69 9.60 -11.15
C ALA A 262 9.23 8.41 -11.98
N LEU A 263 8.47 7.32 -12.04
CA LEU A 263 8.82 6.16 -12.86
C LEU A 263 8.73 6.49 -14.35
N LEU A 264 7.64 7.14 -14.77
CA LEU A 264 7.45 7.52 -16.17
C LEU A 264 8.52 8.52 -16.65
N ASP A 265 8.98 9.42 -15.78
CA ASP A 265 10.11 10.32 -16.07
C ASP A 265 11.41 9.52 -16.31
N GLN A 266 11.68 8.48 -15.53
CA GLN A 266 12.84 7.60 -15.75
C GLN A 266 12.73 6.83 -17.06
N LEU A 267 11.53 6.32 -17.39
CA LEU A 267 11.29 5.64 -18.66
C LEU A 267 11.43 6.58 -19.86
N ALA A 268 10.92 7.81 -19.77
CA ALA A 268 11.07 8.83 -20.80
C ALA A 268 12.55 9.20 -21.04
N ALA A 269 13.38 9.17 -19.98
CA ALA A 269 14.83 9.37 -20.04
C ALA A 269 15.63 8.12 -20.50
N GLY A 270 14.96 7.01 -20.85
CA GLY A 270 15.61 5.77 -21.28
C GLY A 270 16.31 4.99 -20.17
N SER A 271 16.00 5.26 -18.89
CA SER A 271 16.61 4.57 -17.76
C SER A 271 15.93 3.21 -17.52
N THR A 272 16.69 2.13 -17.63
CA THR A 272 16.21 0.76 -17.33
C THR A 272 16.29 0.39 -15.85
N SER A 273 16.88 1.24 -15.00
CA SER A 273 17.01 1.01 -13.55
C SER A 273 15.70 1.17 -12.75
N ALA A 274 14.61 1.52 -13.42
CA ALA A 274 13.31 1.80 -12.80
C ALA A 274 12.62 0.57 -12.16
N LEU A 275 13.02 -0.65 -12.48
CA LEU A 275 12.41 -1.88 -11.97
C LEU A 275 12.53 -2.07 -10.45
N ALA A 276 13.65 -1.63 -9.85
CA ALA A 276 13.90 -1.84 -8.42
C ALA A 276 12.94 -1.06 -7.49
N VAL A 277 12.34 0.03 -7.98
CA VAL A 277 11.45 0.90 -7.20
C VAL A 277 9.99 0.43 -7.28
N PHE A 278 9.59 -0.22 -8.38
CA PHE A 278 8.17 -0.54 -8.63
C PHE A 278 7.76 -1.98 -8.36
N THR A 279 8.62 -2.88 -8.67
CA THR A 279 8.48 -4.23 -8.13
C THR A 279 8.70 -4.16 -6.64
N GLY A 280 8.20 -3.21 -5.88
CA GLY A 280 8.43 -3.19 -4.47
C GLY A 280 8.82 -4.59 -4.09
N GLU A 281 10.11 -4.88 -4.18
CA GLU A 281 10.60 -6.15 -3.68
C GLU A 281 10.00 -6.15 -2.31
N ARG A 282 8.93 -6.89 -2.21
CA ARG A 282 8.21 -7.18 -0.98
C ARG A 282 9.34 -7.46 -0.07
N GLY A 283 9.62 -6.52 0.85
CA GLY A 283 10.86 -6.50 1.56
C GLY A 283 11.19 -7.94 1.87
N SER A 284 12.21 -8.46 1.20
CA SER A 284 12.51 -9.90 1.12
C SER A 284 12.84 -10.51 2.49
N GLY A 285 12.54 -9.76 3.54
CA GLY A 285 12.71 -10.09 4.94
C GLY A 285 11.45 -10.06 5.81
N ASP A 286 10.31 -9.54 5.33
CA ASP A 286 9.10 -9.52 6.14
C ASP A 286 8.46 -10.92 6.19
N PRO A 287 8.31 -11.51 7.38
CA PRO A 287 7.74 -12.85 7.50
C PRO A 287 6.26 -12.87 7.09
N PRO A 288 5.79 -13.95 6.46
CA PRO A 288 4.38 -14.10 6.13
C PRO A 288 3.54 -14.21 7.42
N CYS A 289 2.38 -13.57 7.43
CA CYS A 289 1.42 -13.71 8.52
C CYS A 289 0.90 -15.16 8.58
N ALA A 290 0.89 -15.74 9.77
CA ALA A 290 0.41 -17.10 9.99
C ALA A 290 -1.08 -17.28 9.66
N GLY A 291 -1.90 -16.20 9.71
CA GLY A 291 -3.34 -16.26 9.44
C GLY A 291 -3.69 -16.07 7.96
N CYS A 292 -3.10 -15.08 7.29
CA CYS A 292 -3.50 -14.71 5.92
C CYS A 292 -2.37 -14.85 4.88
N GLY A 293 -1.18 -15.25 5.27
CA GLY A 293 -0.02 -15.42 4.38
C GLY A 293 0.60 -14.11 3.85
N GLN A 294 0.00 -12.96 4.11
CA GLN A 294 0.50 -11.66 3.66
C GLN A 294 1.75 -11.25 4.44
N PRO A 295 2.75 -10.59 3.80
CA PRO A 295 3.94 -10.12 4.48
C PRO A 295 3.57 -9.19 5.65
N ARG A 296 4.19 -9.38 6.80
CA ARG A 296 3.97 -8.58 8.01
C ARG A 296 5.31 -8.04 8.51
N PRO A 297 5.46 -6.71 8.71
CA PRO A 297 6.66 -6.16 9.30
C PRO A 297 7.02 -6.87 10.61
N ALA A 298 8.26 -7.35 10.73
CA ALA A 298 8.72 -8.09 11.90
C ALA A 298 8.58 -7.29 13.22
N ALA A 299 8.64 -5.95 13.11
CA ALA A 299 8.50 -5.03 14.22
C ALA A 299 7.05 -4.91 14.74
N LEU A 300 6.04 -5.30 13.96
CA LEU A 300 4.63 -5.25 14.37
C LEU A 300 4.18 -6.58 14.98
N ALA A 301 3.53 -6.51 16.14
CA ALA A 301 2.87 -7.66 16.75
C ALA A 301 1.48 -7.96 16.16
N VAL A 302 0.96 -7.08 15.29
CA VAL A 302 -0.36 -7.23 14.67
C VAL A 302 -0.22 -7.25 13.15
N CYS A 303 -0.92 -8.15 12.49
CA CYS A 303 -1.03 -8.14 11.03
C CYS A 303 -2.06 -7.08 10.62
N LEU A 304 -1.63 -6.04 9.90
CA LEU A 304 -2.53 -4.98 9.42
C LEU A 304 -3.47 -5.44 8.29
N HIS A 305 -3.30 -6.68 7.78
CA HIS A 305 -4.20 -7.24 6.77
C HIS A 305 -5.39 -7.99 7.40
N CYS A 306 -5.13 -8.88 8.37
CA CYS A 306 -6.18 -9.74 8.95
C CYS A 306 -6.40 -9.52 10.47
N GLY A 307 -5.70 -8.59 11.10
CA GLY A 307 -5.83 -8.30 12.53
C GLY A 307 -5.17 -9.35 13.46
N LEU A 308 -4.64 -10.44 12.93
CA LEU A 308 -4.03 -11.49 13.76
C LEU A 308 -2.83 -10.95 14.54
N ARG A 309 -2.84 -11.13 15.85
CA ARG A 309 -1.70 -10.78 16.72
C ARG A 309 -0.65 -11.87 16.66
N ALA A 310 0.61 -11.47 16.43
CA ALA A 310 1.75 -12.37 16.54
C ALA A 310 2.14 -12.57 18.01
N ALA A 311 2.55 -13.77 18.34
CA ALA A 311 3.08 -14.06 19.66
C ALA A 311 4.46 -13.39 19.82
N ARG A 312 4.66 -12.63 20.90
CA ARG A 312 5.96 -12.13 21.35
C ARG A 312 6.40 -12.94 22.57
N ALA A 313 7.70 -13.24 22.64
CA ALA A 313 8.27 -13.93 23.81
C ALA A 313 8.48 -12.93 24.94
N GLU A 314 7.53 -12.85 25.87
CA GLU A 314 7.72 -12.17 27.14
C GLU A 314 8.45 -13.11 28.12
N SER A 315 9.37 -12.58 28.90
CA SER A 315 10.15 -13.37 29.87
C SER A 315 9.27 -13.86 31.02
N GLY A 316 9.47 -15.13 31.43
CA GLY A 316 8.72 -15.74 32.52
C GLY A 316 9.17 -17.17 32.84
N PRO A 317 8.51 -17.86 33.79
CA PRO A 317 8.96 -19.13 34.27
C PRO A 317 8.51 -20.34 33.45
N PHE A 318 7.85 -20.17 32.31
CA PHE A 318 7.26 -21.28 31.55
C PHE A 318 8.14 -21.74 30.38
N THR A 319 8.00 -23.02 30.04
CA THR A 319 8.61 -23.67 28.88
C THR A 319 7.52 -24.31 28.03
N VAL A 320 7.55 -24.07 26.73
CA VAL A 320 6.62 -24.65 25.75
C VAL A 320 7.37 -25.76 25.00
N LEU A 321 6.78 -26.95 25.00
CA LEU A 321 7.28 -28.15 24.36
C LEU A 321 6.31 -28.58 23.26
N VAL A 322 6.85 -28.99 22.12
CA VAL A 322 6.08 -29.72 21.10
C VAL A 322 6.07 -31.18 21.50
N ALA A 323 4.89 -31.68 21.85
CA ALA A 323 4.70 -33.06 22.27
C ALA A 323 4.50 -33.99 21.06
N GLY A 324 3.81 -33.52 20.03
CA GLY A 324 3.46 -34.26 18.80
C GLY A 324 2.41 -35.34 18.97
N PRO A 325 1.73 -35.73 17.90
CA PRO A 325 0.98 -36.98 17.92
C PRO A 325 1.98 -38.13 17.81
N GLY A 326 1.98 -39.07 18.76
CA GLY A 326 2.79 -40.27 18.69
C GLY A 326 3.64 -40.58 19.95
N GLU A 327 4.42 -41.64 19.85
CA GLU A 327 5.30 -42.06 20.95
C GLU A 327 6.54 -41.14 21.07
N PRO A 328 7.06 -40.94 22.30
CA PRO A 328 8.28 -40.19 22.49
C PRO A 328 9.46 -40.79 21.70
N GLY A 329 9.98 -40.04 20.76
CA GLY A 329 11.04 -40.47 19.86
C GLY A 329 10.65 -40.51 18.38
N ASP A 330 9.36 -40.37 18.07
CA ASP A 330 8.85 -40.29 16.69
C ASP A 330 9.21 -38.97 16.00
N GLN A 331 9.23 -38.98 14.69
CA GLN A 331 9.38 -37.75 13.90
C GLN A 331 8.02 -37.11 13.69
N LEU A 332 7.98 -35.78 13.71
CA LEU A 332 6.81 -35.02 13.25
C LEU A 332 6.54 -35.34 11.78
N ASP A 333 5.27 -35.57 11.45
CA ASP A 333 4.82 -35.69 10.09
C ASP A 333 5.25 -34.51 9.23
N VAL A 334 5.47 -34.74 7.92
CA VAL A 334 5.97 -33.74 6.97
C VAL A 334 5.04 -32.55 6.88
N ALA A 335 3.72 -32.75 6.88
CA ALA A 335 2.73 -31.68 6.80
C ALA A 335 2.72 -30.82 8.08
N LEU A 336 2.77 -31.44 9.26
CA LEU A 336 2.85 -30.74 10.55
C LEU A 336 4.19 -29.98 10.71
N ARG A 337 5.26 -30.52 10.19
CA ARG A 337 6.57 -29.90 10.16
C ARG A 337 6.55 -28.60 9.34
N GLU A 338 5.97 -28.66 8.15
CA GLU A 338 5.85 -27.53 7.25
C GLU A 338 4.89 -26.45 7.83
N ALA A 339 3.80 -26.87 8.47
CA ALA A 339 2.90 -25.98 9.18
C ALA A 339 3.61 -25.27 10.36
N LEU A 340 4.39 -26.01 11.14
CA LEU A 340 5.18 -25.43 12.24
C LEU A 340 6.26 -24.46 11.74
N ARG A 341 6.94 -24.79 10.62
CA ARG A 341 7.91 -23.89 9.98
C ARG A 341 7.28 -22.59 9.55
N ARG A 342 6.15 -22.65 8.84
CA ARG A 342 5.40 -21.46 8.40
C ARG A 342 4.95 -20.64 9.60
N TRP A 343 4.47 -21.30 10.63
CA TRP A 343 4.03 -20.62 11.85
C TRP A 343 5.20 -19.92 12.58
N VAL A 344 6.36 -20.58 12.72
CA VAL A 344 7.56 -19.97 13.33
C VAL A 344 8.06 -18.80 12.48
N ALA A 345 8.13 -18.94 11.17
CA ALA A 345 8.51 -17.85 10.26
C ALA A 345 7.56 -16.66 10.37
N GLY A 346 6.27 -16.90 10.59
CA GLY A 346 5.25 -15.89 10.82
C GLY A 346 5.31 -15.20 12.20
N ASN A 347 6.13 -15.72 13.15
CA ASN A 347 6.24 -15.20 14.52
C ASN A 347 7.68 -14.92 14.95
N PRO A 348 8.41 -14.02 14.28
CA PRO A 348 9.83 -13.74 14.59
C PRO A 348 10.03 -13.17 16.00
N GLY A 349 9.01 -12.55 16.59
CA GLY A 349 9.03 -12.06 17.97
C GLY A 349 9.22 -13.16 19.03
N LEU A 350 9.06 -14.43 18.65
CA LEU A 350 9.37 -15.58 19.51
C LEU A 350 10.86 -15.94 19.52
N GLN A 351 11.68 -15.32 18.66
CA GLN A 351 13.12 -15.56 18.53
C GLN A 351 13.50 -17.04 18.26
N VAL A 352 12.60 -17.77 17.59
CA VAL A 352 12.87 -19.13 17.11
C VAL A 352 13.30 -19.03 15.65
N THR A 353 14.53 -19.42 15.35
CA THR A 353 15.03 -19.41 13.98
C THR A 353 14.47 -20.60 13.19
N PRO A 354 13.90 -20.39 11.97
CA PRO A 354 13.42 -21.49 11.11
C PRO A 354 14.51 -22.52 10.82
N GLY A 355 15.77 -22.13 10.69
CA GLY A 355 16.92 -23.02 10.49
C GLY A 355 17.18 -23.97 11.68
N LEU A 356 16.63 -23.70 12.85
CA LEU A 356 16.65 -24.65 13.97
C LEU A 356 15.75 -25.86 13.68
N LEU A 357 14.66 -25.64 12.96
CA LEU A 357 13.74 -26.69 12.51
C LEU A 357 14.27 -27.42 11.27
N ASP A 358 15.17 -26.80 10.46
CA ASP A 358 15.76 -27.40 9.26
C ASP A 358 16.84 -28.41 9.55
N LYS A 359 17.76 -28.08 10.45
CA LYS A 359 18.91 -28.93 10.76
C LYS A 359 18.57 -30.07 11.72
N ARG A 360 17.48 -29.94 12.45
CA ARG A 360 17.04 -30.85 13.49
C ARG A 360 15.53 -30.83 13.59
N ILE A 361 14.87 -31.63 12.82
CA ILE A 361 13.52 -31.97 13.23
C ILE A 361 13.72 -32.96 14.38
N PRO A 362 13.65 -32.41 15.58
CA PRO A 362 13.86 -33.25 16.72
C PRO A 362 12.70 -34.21 16.76
N ARG A 363 13.04 -35.43 17.06
CA ARG A 363 12.01 -36.37 17.45
C ARG A 363 11.28 -35.79 18.64
N VAL A 364 9.95 -35.85 18.60
CA VAL A 364 9.10 -35.36 19.69
C VAL A 364 9.35 -36.13 20.99
N PRO A 365 9.19 -35.55 22.17
CA PRO A 365 8.98 -34.14 22.43
C PRO A 365 10.29 -33.31 22.31
N PHE A 366 10.13 -32.02 21.95
CA PHE A 366 11.26 -31.07 21.96
C PHE A 366 10.83 -29.70 22.49
N THR A 367 11.79 -28.91 22.96
CA THR A 367 11.54 -27.58 23.50
C THR A 367 11.48 -26.58 22.36
N LEU A 368 10.32 -25.88 22.22
CA LEU A 368 10.14 -24.80 21.27
C LEU A 368 10.55 -23.45 21.90
N LEU A 369 10.04 -23.12 23.09
CA LEU A 369 10.33 -21.88 23.81
C LEU A 369 10.71 -22.15 25.25
N ARG A 370 11.60 -21.31 25.79
CA ARG A 370 12.04 -21.36 27.21
C ARG A 370 11.91 -19.99 27.85
N ARG A 371 11.62 -19.98 29.15
CA ARG A 371 11.55 -18.77 29.97
C ARG A 371 10.58 -17.72 29.40
N VAL A 372 9.40 -18.17 29.03
CA VAL A 372 8.32 -17.28 28.56
C VAL A 372 7.27 -17.05 29.64
N SER A 373 6.53 -15.94 29.51
CA SER A 373 5.40 -15.64 30.41
C SER A 373 4.26 -16.66 30.21
N GLU A 374 3.37 -16.76 31.18
CA GLU A 374 2.20 -17.64 31.10
C GLU A 374 1.29 -17.22 29.94
N ALA A 375 1.12 -15.91 29.74
CA ALA A 375 0.32 -15.36 28.64
C ALA A 375 0.91 -15.75 27.27
N THR A 376 2.23 -15.61 27.09
CA THR A 376 2.94 -16.07 25.88
C THR A 376 2.78 -17.58 25.68
N ALA A 377 2.97 -18.39 26.73
CA ALA A 377 2.87 -19.84 26.63
C ALA A 377 1.46 -20.30 26.25
N ARG A 378 0.44 -19.65 26.79
CA ARG A 378 -0.97 -19.92 26.48
C ARG A 378 -1.32 -19.53 25.03
N ALA A 379 -0.96 -18.31 24.61
CA ALA A 379 -1.22 -17.82 23.25
C ALA A 379 -0.53 -18.69 22.18
N VAL A 380 0.75 -19.04 22.40
CA VAL A 380 1.48 -19.96 21.53
C VAL A 380 0.82 -21.33 21.49
N GLY A 381 0.37 -21.80 22.66
CA GLY A 381 -0.32 -23.06 22.77
C GLY A 381 -1.63 -23.15 21.99
N GLU A 382 -2.44 -22.13 22.06
CA GLU A 382 -3.68 -22.04 21.31
C GLU A 382 -3.43 -22.00 19.80
N ALA A 383 -2.48 -21.15 19.36
CA ALA A 383 -2.13 -21.02 17.96
C ALA A 383 -1.57 -22.32 17.35
N LEU A 384 -0.72 -23.04 18.09
CA LEU A 384 -0.15 -24.32 17.62
C LEU A 384 -1.19 -25.44 17.57
N ARG A 385 -2.14 -25.48 18.51
CA ARG A 385 -3.25 -26.45 18.43
C ARG A 385 -4.14 -26.22 17.22
N GLN A 386 -4.36 -24.96 16.80
CA GLN A 386 -5.13 -24.64 15.59
C GLN A 386 -4.52 -25.23 14.32
N ILE A 387 -3.20 -25.40 14.28
CA ILE A 387 -2.49 -26.04 13.15
C ILE A 387 -2.22 -27.53 13.38
N GLY A 388 -2.85 -28.15 14.38
CA GLY A 388 -2.76 -29.57 14.65
C GLY A 388 -1.48 -30.01 15.39
N VAL A 389 -0.71 -29.09 15.98
CA VAL A 389 0.50 -29.39 16.74
C VAL A 389 0.19 -29.52 18.22
N GLU A 390 0.39 -30.72 18.78
CA GLU A 390 0.21 -30.95 20.22
C GLU A 390 1.38 -30.35 21.02
N ILE A 391 1.02 -29.63 22.08
CA ILE A 391 1.99 -28.97 22.93
C ILE A 391 1.78 -29.29 24.40
N GLU A 392 2.86 -29.22 25.16
CA GLU A 392 2.89 -29.28 26.62
C GLU A 392 3.51 -28.00 27.17
N VAL A 393 2.84 -27.34 28.12
CA VAL A 393 3.35 -26.16 28.82
C VAL A 393 3.71 -26.53 30.24
N VAL A 394 4.97 -26.31 30.63
CA VAL A 394 5.45 -26.63 31.97
C VAL A 394 6.07 -25.42 32.66
N ARG A 395 5.82 -25.26 33.96
CA ARG A 395 6.45 -24.23 34.76
C ARG A 395 7.83 -24.68 35.18
N GLY A 396 8.89 -24.04 34.65
CA GLY A 396 10.28 -24.36 34.90
C GLY A 396 11.02 -24.98 33.72
N GLY A 397 12.02 -25.78 33.95
CA GLY A 397 12.83 -26.40 32.91
C GLY A 397 12.13 -27.57 32.19
N PRO A 398 12.61 -27.92 30.97
CA PRO A 398 11.97 -28.95 30.12
C PRO A 398 11.89 -30.33 30.77
N LEU A 399 12.80 -30.67 31.68
CA LEU A 399 12.80 -31.94 32.41
C LEU A 399 11.64 -32.08 33.44
N LYS A 400 10.85 -31.00 33.65
CA LYS A 400 9.61 -31.12 34.44
C LYS A 400 8.47 -31.74 33.65
N SER A 401 8.57 -31.82 32.31
CA SER A 401 7.63 -32.52 31.47
C SER A 401 7.73 -34.05 31.66
N PRO A 402 6.58 -34.72 31.86
CA PRO A 402 6.52 -36.18 31.88
C PRO A 402 7.03 -36.81 30.59
N ALA A 403 6.65 -36.27 29.43
CA ALA A 403 7.07 -36.73 28.11
C ALA A 403 8.58 -36.62 27.89
N MET A 404 9.18 -35.48 28.30
CA MET A 404 10.64 -35.29 28.23
C MET A 404 11.38 -36.21 29.20
N ARG A 405 10.83 -36.50 30.38
CA ARG A 405 11.43 -37.49 31.31
C ARG A 405 11.37 -38.90 30.73
N LYS A 406 10.26 -39.31 30.09
CA LYS A 406 10.13 -40.60 29.38
C LYS A 406 11.20 -40.72 28.29
N LYS A 407 11.35 -39.66 27.45
CA LYS A 407 12.39 -39.60 26.41
C LYS A 407 13.79 -39.66 26.95
N ALA A 408 14.11 -38.92 28.01
CA ALA A 408 15.43 -38.92 28.64
C ALA A 408 15.79 -40.30 29.21
N ARG A 409 14.83 -40.97 29.87
CA ARG A 409 15.01 -42.36 30.38
C ARG A 409 15.22 -43.35 29.24
N ALA A 410 14.47 -43.25 28.14
CA ALA A 410 14.65 -44.11 26.96
C ALA A 410 16.02 -43.92 26.29
N LEU A 411 16.51 -42.68 26.22
CA LEU A 411 17.85 -42.38 25.71
C LEU A 411 18.95 -42.95 26.61
N VAL A 412 18.84 -42.78 27.92
CA VAL A 412 19.80 -43.33 28.89
C VAL A 412 19.76 -44.87 28.83
N GLY A 413 18.58 -45.48 28.76
CA GLY A 413 18.43 -46.92 28.62
C GLY A 413 19.08 -47.47 27.34
N ARG A 414 18.89 -46.80 26.21
CA ARG A 414 19.54 -47.17 24.94
C ARG A 414 21.05 -46.99 24.98
N SER A 415 21.56 -45.93 25.58
CA SER A 415 22.99 -45.67 25.74
C SER A 415 23.62 -46.72 26.66
N LEU A 416 22.92 -47.11 27.73
CA LEU A 416 23.35 -48.18 28.63
C LEU A 416 23.37 -49.55 27.94
N ALA A 417 22.34 -49.86 27.14
CA ALA A 417 22.25 -51.10 26.37
C ALA A 417 23.38 -51.20 25.32
N VAL A 418 23.69 -50.11 24.62
CA VAL A 418 24.82 -50.04 23.69
C VAL A 418 26.14 -50.19 24.42
N ALA A 419 26.28 -49.56 25.60
CA ALA A 419 27.48 -49.69 26.43
C ALA A 419 27.71 -51.13 26.90
N VAL A 420 26.61 -51.80 27.35
CA VAL A 420 26.68 -53.22 27.77
C VAL A 420 26.95 -54.12 26.56
N ALA A 421 26.33 -53.90 25.41
CA ALA A 421 26.60 -54.68 24.18
C ALA A 421 28.05 -54.49 23.69
N SER A 422 28.58 -53.26 23.76
CA SER A 422 29.98 -52.98 23.38
C SER A 422 30.99 -53.59 24.36
N SER A 423 30.65 -53.68 25.63
CA SER A 423 31.55 -54.27 26.65
C SER A 423 31.59 -55.79 26.55
N VAL A 424 30.53 -56.45 26.05
CA VAL A 424 30.51 -57.91 25.83
C VAL A 424 31.34 -58.31 24.59
N GLY A 425 31.50 -57.38 23.60
CA GLY A 425 32.25 -57.64 22.36
C GLY A 425 33.79 -57.45 22.47
N VAL A 426 34.32 -56.86 23.55
CA VAL A 426 35.74 -56.49 23.67
C VAL A 426 36.36 -57.11 24.91
N MET A 427 36.24 -58.41 25.09
CA MET A 427 36.85 -59.15 26.26
C MET A 427 38.28 -59.64 25.99
N SER A 428 39.21 -58.84 25.40
CA SER A 428 40.58 -59.33 25.19
C SER A 428 41.71 -58.39 25.60
N SER A 429 41.50 -57.29 26.36
CA SER A 429 42.58 -56.46 26.84
C SER A 429 42.26 -55.75 28.18
N LYS A 430 42.97 -56.06 29.22
CA LYS A 430 42.77 -55.54 30.60
C LYS A 430 42.95 -54.03 30.79
N ALA A 431 43.58 -53.32 29.86
CA ALA A 431 43.82 -51.88 29.94
C ALA A 431 42.62 -51.06 29.48
N ILE A 432 41.75 -51.61 28.64
CA ILE A 432 40.55 -50.91 28.08
C ILE A 432 39.42 -50.91 29.13
N PHE A 433 39.40 -51.83 30.06
CA PHE A 433 38.32 -51.98 31.05
C PHE A 433 38.22 -50.80 32.05
N LEU A 434 39.33 -50.10 32.31
CA LEU A 434 39.36 -48.94 33.24
C LEU A 434 39.03 -47.60 32.57
N LEU A 435 39.29 -47.43 31.27
CA LEU A 435 39.07 -46.15 30.53
C LEU A 435 37.78 -46.11 29.69
N ALA A 436 37.23 -47.24 29.29
CA ALA A 436 36.02 -47.32 28.48
C ALA A 436 34.77 -46.71 29.14
N PRO A 437 34.52 -46.90 30.47
CA PRO A 437 33.39 -46.27 31.12
C PRO A 437 33.51 -44.75 31.22
N LEU A 438 34.73 -44.24 31.45
CA LEU A 438 34.99 -42.78 31.51
C LEU A 438 34.88 -42.10 30.16
N LEU A 439 35.38 -42.71 29.09
CA LEU A 439 35.21 -42.24 27.72
C LEU A 439 33.74 -42.29 27.27
N LEU A 440 33.01 -43.33 27.63
CA LEU A 440 31.61 -43.48 27.29
C LEU A 440 30.73 -42.46 28.02
N VAL A 441 31.01 -42.21 29.31
CA VAL A 441 30.36 -41.13 30.09
C VAL A 441 30.73 -39.77 29.50
N GLY A 442 31.98 -39.53 29.11
CA GLY A 442 32.42 -38.30 28.47
C GLY A 442 31.72 -38.05 27.11
N VAL A 443 31.64 -39.07 26.27
CA VAL A 443 30.97 -38.98 24.97
C VAL A 443 29.46 -38.81 25.12
N THR A 444 28.80 -39.52 26.04
CA THR A 444 27.34 -39.37 26.27
C THR A 444 27.02 -38.06 26.95
N VAL A 445 27.80 -37.57 27.88
CA VAL A 445 27.67 -36.24 28.49
C VAL A 445 27.98 -35.14 27.46
N GLY A 446 29.01 -35.31 26.63
CA GLY A 446 29.35 -34.39 25.55
C GLY A 446 28.27 -34.33 24.48
N ALA A 447 27.73 -35.47 24.06
CA ALA A 447 26.64 -35.53 23.07
C ALA A 447 25.34 -34.97 23.62
N THR A 448 24.99 -35.25 24.89
CA THR A 448 23.80 -34.63 25.54
C THR A 448 24.00 -33.14 25.79
N TRP A 449 25.21 -32.69 26.18
CA TRP A 449 25.51 -31.27 26.34
C TRP A 449 25.52 -30.52 25.00
N SER A 450 26.12 -31.10 23.96
CA SER A 450 26.07 -30.52 22.61
C SER A 450 24.62 -30.44 22.07
N SER A 451 23.82 -31.46 22.32
CA SER A 451 22.39 -31.48 22.00
C SER A 451 21.58 -30.45 22.82
N LEU A 452 21.92 -30.26 24.09
CA LEU A 452 21.34 -29.20 24.93
C LEU A 452 21.81 -27.80 24.53
N ARG A 453 23.07 -27.59 24.19
CA ARG A 453 23.60 -26.29 23.72
C ARG A 453 23.03 -25.87 22.39
N GLN A 454 22.79 -26.80 21.48
CA GLN A 454 22.25 -26.49 20.13
C GLN A 454 20.75 -26.17 20.12
N VAL A 455 20.00 -26.58 21.17
CA VAL A 455 18.60 -26.18 21.40
C VAL A 455 18.50 -24.78 22.04
N THR A 456 19.62 -24.24 22.53
CA THR A 456 19.68 -22.90 23.16
C THR A 456 20.44 -21.88 22.33
N GLY A 457 20.47 -22.01 20.99
CA GLY A 457 21.08 -21.00 20.13
C GLY A 457 20.53 -19.60 20.49
N ARG A 458 21.41 -18.72 20.98
CA ARG A 458 21.11 -17.29 21.09
C ARG A 458 20.93 -16.77 19.66
N GLY A 459 19.68 -16.61 19.25
CA GLY A 459 19.39 -15.79 18.08
C GLY A 459 19.95 -14.39 18.31
N GLU A 460 20.59 -13.81 17.31
CA GLU A 460 20.95 -12.39 17.31
C GLU A 460 19.68 -11.61 17.64
N ARG A 461 19.74 -10.78 18.68
CA ARG A 461 18.66 -9.85 18.99
C ARG A 461 18.55 -8.90 17.80
N PRO A 462 17.40 -8.77 17.15
CA PRO A 462 17.21 -7.69 16.19
C PRO A 462 17.56 -6.38 16.90
N ALA A 463 18.23 -5.46 16.19
CA ALA A 463 18.60 -4.16 16.73
C ALA A 463 17.32 -3.52 17.33
N ALA A 464 17.43 -2.99 18.54
CA ALA A 464 16.31 -2.34 19.20
C ALA A 464 15.91 -1.12 18.36
N LEU A 465 14.62 -1.02 18.00
CA LEU A 465 14.11 0.16 17.29
C LEU A 465 14.26 1.40 18.19
N PRO A 466 14.49 2.58 17.59
CA PRO A 466 14.52 3.83 18.34
C PRO A 466 13.22 4.07 19.12
N PRO A 467 13.29 4.62 20.35
CA PRO A 467 12.14 4.79 21.23
C PRO A 467 10.95 5.56 20.62
N PRO A 468 11.13 6.63 19.82
CA PRO A 468 10.01 7.31 19.16
C PRO A 468 9.22 6.37 18.24
N LEU A 469 9.92 5.63 17.40
CA LEU A 469 9.30 4.70 16.46
C LEU A 469 8.62 3.52 17.17
N GLN A 470 9.17 3.04 18.29
CA GLN A 470 8.52 2.02 19.12
C GLN A 470 7.17 2.52 19.67
N ARG A 471 7.09 3.78 20.12
CA ARG A 471 5.85 4.40 20.60
C ARG A 471 4.81 4.48 19.48
N ALA A 472 5.21 4.96 18.30
CA ALA A 472 4.34 5.04 17.13
C ALA A 472 3.80 3.66 16.72
N LEU A 473 4.64 2.63 16.70
CA LEU A 473 4.21 1.25 16.39
C LEU A 473 3.26 0.67 17.44
N THR A 474 3.43 1.01 18.71
CA THR A 474 2.48 0.61 19.78
C THR A 474 1.09 1.19 19.49
N GLU A 475 1.01 2.42 19.01
CA GLU A 475 -0.26 3.03 18.61
C GLU A 475 -0.86 2.35 17.38
N VAL A 476 -0.06 1.99 16.38
CA VAL A 476 -0.50 1.17 15.24
C VAL A 476 -1.07 -0.17 15.71
N GLU A 477 -0.42 -0.83 16.67
CA GLU A 477 -0.88 -2.12 17.23
C GLU A 477 -2.19 -1.98 18.02
N ARG A 478 -2.46 -0.82 18.57
CA ARG A 478 -3.70 -0.51 19.30
C ARG A 478 -4.85 -0.20 18.34
N VAL A 479 -4.61 0.66 17.35
CA VAL A 479 -5.63 1.21 16.45
C VAL A 479 -5.83 0.32 15.22
N GLY A 480 -4.79 -0.27 14.65
CA GLY A 480 -4.86 -1.05 13.42
C GLY A 480 -5.95 -2.13 13.39
N PRO A 481 -6.15 -2.92 14.47
CA PRO A 481 -7.22 -3.91 14.53
C PRO A 481 -8.64 -3.33 14.56
N THR A 482 -8.82 -2.06 14.90
CA THR A 482 -10.14 -1.40 14.97
C THR A 482 -10.57 -0.79 13.64
N ILE A 483 -9.72 -0.81 12.63
CA ILE A 483 -10.00 -0.35 11.28
C ILE A 483 -10.69 -1.50 10.54
N ASP A 484 -11.95 -1.34 10.16
CA ASP A 484 -12.74 -2.38 9.51
C ASP A 484 -12.41 -2.50 8.01
N GLU A 485 -12.19 -1.37 7.33
CA GLU A 485 -11.92 -1.35 5.91
C GLU A 485 -10.50 -1.80 5.54
N ALA A 486 -10.41 -2.86 4.74
CA ALA A 486 -9.13 -3.45 4.32
C ALA A 486 -8.21 -2.45 3.59
N ARG A 487 -8.79 -1.53 2.81
CA ARG A 487 -8.05 -0.49 2.05
C ARG A 487 -7.31 0.47 2.98
N HIS A 488 -7.91 0.86 4.11
CA HIS A 488 -7.26 1.78 5.05
C HIS A 488 -6.15 1.08 5.83
N ARG A 489 -6.34 -0.21 6.20
CA ARG A 489 -5.26 -1.03 6.76
C ARG A 489 -4.09 -1.20 5.79
N HIS A 490 -4.38 -1.35 4.49
CA HIS A 490 -3.34 -1.46 3.45
C HIS A 490 -2.53 -0.17 3.34
N SER A 491 -3.17 0.99 3.30
CA SER A 491 -2.49 2.29 3.25
C SER A 491 -1.63 2.54 4.49
N LEU A 492 -2.15 2.24 5.69
CA LEU A 492 -1.39 2.31 6.94
C LEU A 492 -0.16 1.38 6.91
N ARG A 493 -0.33 0.14 6.44
CA ARG A 493 0.77 -0.81 6.29
C ARG A 493 1.85 -0.30 5.36
N ALA A 494 1.49 0.36 4.26
CA ALA A 494 2.41 0.93 3.31
C ALA A 494 3.30 2.00 3.96
N VAL A 495 2.73 2.90 4.77
CA VAL A 495 3.49 3.92 5.52
C VAL A 495 4.41 3.27 6.55
N VAL A 496 3.89 2.34 7.35
CA VAL A 496 4.66 1.64 8.40
C VAL A 496 5.84 0.85 7.80
N GLY A 497 5.61 0.11 6.73
CA GLY A 497 6.66 -0.66 6.05
C GLY A 497 7.81 0.23 5.56
N ARG A 498 7.48 1.38 4.96
CA ARG A 498 8.47 2.36 4.49
C ARG A 498 9.23 3.03 5.63
N ALA A 499 8.55 3.45 6.67
CA ALA A 499 9.19 4.04 7.85
C ALA A 499 10.17 3.06 8.51
N LEU A 500 9.79 1.78 8.63
CA LEU A 500 10.67 0.73 9.17
C LEU A 500 11.86 0.42 8.26
N ALA A 501 11.70 0.48 6.95
CA ALA A 501 12.79 0.29 6.00
C ALA A 501 13.79 1.47 6.02
N LEU A 502 13.32 2.68 6.26
CA LEU A 502 14.13 3.89 6.33
C LEU A 502 14.87 4.07 7.66
N ALA A 503 14.28 3.64 8.78
CA ALA A 503 14.84 3.86 10.12
C ALA A 503 16.32 3.42 10.29
N PRO A 504 16.76 2.23 9.79
CA PRO A 504 18.17 1.86 9.85
C PRO A 504 19.09 2.67 8.92
N ALA A 505 18.49 3.35 7.94
CA ALA A 505 19.21 4.07 6.90
C ALA A 505 19.52 5.52 7.31
N LEU A 506 18.71 6.09 8.17
CA LEU A 506 18.80 7.46 8.68
C LEU A 506 19.56 7.54 10.02
N GLY A 507 20.35 6.52 10.37
CA GLY A 507 21.23 6.52 11.55
C GLY A 507 22.30 7.64 11.52
N PRO A 508 23.22 7.73 12.48
CA PRO A 508 23.91 8.94 13.00
C PRO A 508 24.80 9.73 12.04
N ALA A 509 24.47 9.81 10.76
CA ALA A 509 25.19 10.60 9.74
C ALA A 509 24.82 12.10 9.73
N THR A 510 23.77 12.50 10.44
CA THR A 510 23.31 13.91 10.58
C THR A 510 23.56 14.38 12.00
N GLY A 511 23.97 15.64 12.18
CA GLY A 511 24.43 16.20 13.47
C GLY A 511 23.46 16.10 14.66
N ASP A 512 22.20 15.70 14.44
CA ASP A 512 21.23 15.26 15.44
C ASP A 512 20.67 13.87 15.04
N PRO A 513 21.12 12.80 15.69
CA PRO A 513 20.75 11.42 15.32
C PRO A 513 19.28 11.07 15.61
N GLU A 514 18.55 11.87 16.38
CA GLU A 514 17.16 11.57 16.77
C GLU A 514 16.13 12.24 15.86
N ALA A 515 16.42 13.41 15.26
CA ALA A 515 15.46 14.19 14.49
C ALA A 515 14.84 13.44 13.29
N PRO A 516 15.60 12.75 12.41
CA PRO A 516 15.01 12.03 11.29
C PRO A 516 14.11 10.86 11.69
N VAL A 517 14.43 10.23 12.83
CA VAL A 517 13.64 9.10 13.37
C VAL A 517 12.36 9.60 14.02
N GLU A 518 12.40 10.76 14.66
CA GLU A 518 11.22 11.41 15.21
C GLU A 518 10.21 11.76 14.11
N GLU A 519 10.68 12.29 12.97
CA GLU A 519 9.82 12.59 11.81
C GLU A 519 9.18 11.33 11.23
N LEU A 520 9.92 10.21 11.13
CA LEU A 520 9.34 8.93 10.74
C LEU A 520 8.27 8.45 11.75
N ALA A 521 8.51 8.63 13.03
CA ALA A 521 7.55 8.25 14.08
C ALA A 521 6.29 9.11 14.01
N GLN A 522 6.43 10.43 13.80
CA GLN A 522 5.31 11.35 13.58
C GLN A 522 4.52 10.97 12.32
N ALA A 523 5.19 10.63 11.21
CA ALA A 523 4.54 10.17 9.99
C ALA A 523 3.71 8.90 10.22
N VAL A 524 4.22 7.92 10.96
CA VAL A 524 3.48 6.70 11.34
C VAL A 524 2.28 7.03 12.21
N THR A 525 2.43 7.93 13.18
CA THR A 525 1.35 8.34 14.08
C THR A 525 0.24 9.07 13.31
N ALA A 526 0.61 10.04 12.45
CA ALA A 526 -0.32 10.78 11.60
C ALA A 526 -1.07 9.85 10.64
N ALA A 527 -0.37 8.88 10.03
CA ALA A 527 -0.99 7.89 9.17
C ALA A 527 -1.98 6.98 9.91
N THR A 528 -1.68 6.64 11.16
CA THR A 528 -2.56 5.82 11.99
C THR A 528 -3.86 6.55 12.32
N ALA A 529 -3.76 7.83 12.69
CA ALA A 529 -4.92 8.69 12.94
C ALA A 529 -5.75 8.90 11.66
N ALA A 530 -5.10 9.14 10.52
CA ALA A 530 -5.77 9.31 9.23
C ALA A 530 -6.53 8.04 8.80
N ALA A 531 -5.93 6.87 8.93
CA ALA A 531 -6.56 5.61 8.57
C ALA A 531 -7.79 5.32 9.45
N ALA A 532 -7.71 5.62 10.76
CA ALA A 532 -8.84 5.48 11.68
C ALA A 532 -9.97 6.47 11.38
N ARG A 533 -9.64 7.72 11.00
CA ARG A 533 -10.64 8.74 10.64
C ARG A 533 -11.35 8.36 9.33
N LEU A 534 -10.61 7.89 8.34
CA LEU A 534 -11.16 7.39 7.08
C LEU A 534 -12.16 6.27 7.31
N ASP A 535 -11.83 5.32 8.17
CA ASP A 535 -12.73 4.21 8.53
C ASP A 535 -13.99 4.70 9.25
N ALA A 536 -13.87 5.69 10.12
CA ALA A 536 -15.01 6.31 10.78
C ALA A 536 -15.91 7.06 9.80
N LEU A 537 -15.33 7.80 8.84
CA LEU A 537 -16.08 8.51 7.80
C LEU A 537 -16.80 7.54 6.86
N ASP A 538 -16.18 6.43 6.48
CA ASP A 538 -16.83 5.39 5.67
C ASP A 538 -18.01 4.75 6.40
N ARG A 539 -17.89 4.47 7.71
CA ARG A 539 -19.00 3.99 8.54
C ARG A 539 -20.13 5.02 8.65
N GLU A 540 -19.80 6.30 8.80
CA GLU A 540 -20.77 7.39 8.85
C GLU A 540 -21.56 7.51 7.53
N LEU A 541 -20.86 7.46 6.40
CA LEU A 541 -21.47 7.45 5.08
C LEU A 541 -22.37 6.23 4.85
N ALA A 542 -21.92 5.05 5.27
CA ALA A 542 -22.71 3.83 5.18
C ALA A 542 -23.99 3.90 6.04
N ALA A 543 -23.91 4.48 7.24
CA ALA A 543 -25.04 4.60 8.16
C ALA A 543 -26.11 5.62 7.68
N ARG A 544 -25.70 6.71 7.03
CA ARG A 544 -26.61 7.74 6.54
C ARG A 544 -27.34 7.37 5.27
N GLY A 545 -26.88 6.38 4.52
CA GLY A 545 -27.32 6.07 3.17
C GLY A 545 -26.96 7.18 2.17
N ILE A 546 -26.56 6.80 0.97
CA ILE A 546 -26.14 7.76 -0.05
C ILE A 546 -27.39 8.27 -0.78
N GLN A 547 -28.14 9.18 -0.19
CA GLN A 547 -29.14 9.96 -0.93
C GLN A 547 -28.46 11.22 -1.46
N GLY A 548 -28.28 11.29 -2.76
CA GLY A 548 -27.38 12.21 -3.49
C GLY A 548 -27.70 13.71 -3.47
N GLY A 549 -28.48 14.20 -2.52
CA GLY A 549 -28.82 15.62 -2.39
C GLY A 549 -28.42 16.26 -1.05
N ASP A 550 -28.01 15.47 -0.08
CA ASP A 550 -27.70 15.98 1.26
C ASP A 550 -26.33 16.66 1.30
N GLU A 551 -26.31 17.94 1.68
CA GLU A 551 -25.09 18.75 1.83
C GLU A 551 -24.13 18.15 2.86
N ALA A 552 -24.66 17.53 3.92
CA ALA A 552 -23.88 16.87 4.94
C ALA A 552 -23.14 15.63 4.39
N VAL A 553 -23.79 14.85 3.52
CA VAL A 553 -23.15 13.70 2.85
C VAL A 553 -22.01 14.16 1.93
N ARG A 554 -22.22 15.28 1.20
CA ARG A 554 -21.17 15.85 0.34
C ARG A 554 -19.97 16.35 1.14
N ALA A 555 -20.21 17.03 2.26
CA ALA A 555 -19.15 17.49 3.15
C ALA A 555 -18.33 16.30 3.71
N THR A 556 -19.02 15.23 4.15
CA THR A 556 -18.36 14.01 4.64
C THR A 556 -17.54 13.32 3.55
N LEU A 557 -18.04 13.25 2.31
CA LEU A 557 -17.30 12.71 1.17
C LEU A 557 -16.06 13.54 0.86
N HIS A 558 -16.17 14.87 0.87
CA HIS A 558 -15.03 15.76 0.65
C HIS A 558 -13.97 15.62 1.74
N GLU A 559 -14.40 15.55 2.99
CA GLU A 559 -13.49 15.31 4.13
C GLU A 559 -12.76 13.96 3.95
N ARG A 560 -13.50 12.89 3.63
CA ARG A 560 -12.94 11.57 3.36
C ARG A 560 -11.88 11.60 2.25
N ASP A 561 -12.21 12.21 1.11
CA ASP A 561 -11.30 12.28 -0.04
C ASP A 561 -10.04 13.09 0.30
N THR A 562 -10.19 14.14 1.10
CA THR A 562 -9.07 14.95 1.61
C THR A 562 -8.13 14.12 2.50
N TRP A 563 -8.67 13.34 3.45
CA TRP A 563 -7.88 12.45 4.29
C TRP A 563 -7.17 11.35 3.48
N ALA A 564 -7.87 10.75 2.53
CA ALA A 564 -7.31 9.72 1.65
C ALA A 564 -6.14 10.24 0.81
N ALA A 565 -6.32 11.41 0.17
CA ALA A 565 -5.28 12.04 -0.64
C ALA A 565 -4.04 12.41 0.19
N ARG A 566 -4.23 12.95 1.40
CA ARG A 566 -3.11 13.31 2.29
C ARG A 566 -2.36 12.10 2.82
N LEU A 567 -3.06 11.02 3.18
CA LEU A 567 -2.42 9.76 3.59
C LEU A 567 -1.56 9.16 2.46
N LEU A 568 -2.05 9.22 1.23
CA LEU A 568 -1.30 8.76 0.05
C LEU A 568 -0.13 9.69 -0.28
N SER A 569 -0.30 11.00 -0.12
CA SER A 569 0.78 12.00 -0.25
C SER A 569 1.92 11.74 0.75
N LEU A 570 1.60 11.37 1.98
CA LEU A 570 2.59 10.98 3.00
C LEU A 570 3.37 9.73 2.58
N THR A 571 2.68 8.75 2.00
CA THR A 571 3.32 7.54 1.46
C THR A 571 4.32 7.89 0.35
N ALA A 572 3.94 8.80 -0.56
CA ALA A 572 4.80 9.27 -1.64
C ALA A 572 6.04 10.05 -1.13
N ALA A 573 5.89 10.84 -0.06
CA ALA A 573 7.01 11.54 0.56
C ALA A 573 8.04 10.55 1.16
N LEU A 574 7.57 9.49 1.80
CA LEU A 574 8.44 8.43 2.32
C LEU A 574 9.18 7.69 1.19
N ASP A 575 8.52 7.46 0.05
CA ASP A 575 9.20 6.88 -1.13
C ASP A 575 10.24 7.84 -1.72
N GLY A 576 9.94 9.12 -1.79
CA GLY A 576 10.88 10.16 -2.19
C GLY A 576 12.11 10.21 -1.29
N LEU A 577 11.91 10.13 0.02
CA LEU A 577 12.98 10.06 1.01
C LEU A 577 13.82 8.78 0.82
N ALA A 578 13.17 7.63 0.64
CA ALA A 578 13.85 6.36 0.39
C ALA A 578 14.74 6.40 -0.86
N ALA A 579 14.25 6.98 -1.95
CA ALA A 579 15.01 7.13 -3.19
C ALA A 579 16.23 8.08 -3.02
N ARG A 580 16.11 9.13 -2.22
CA ARG A 580 17.22 10.06 -1.92
C ARG A 580 18.28 9.41 -1.02
N VAL A 581 17.84 8.71 0.04
CA VAL A 581 18.75 7.95 0.91
C VAL A 581 19.53 6.89 0.13
N ALA A 582 18.87 6.18 -0.79
CA ALA A 582 19.52 5.19 -1.65
C ALA A 582 20.58 5.85 -2.56
N ARG A 583 20.29 7.03 -3.14
CA ARG A 583 21.25 7.79 -3.97
C ARG A 583 22.43 8.33 -3.16
N ALA A 584 22.20 8.85 -1.97
CA ALA A 584 23.27 9.33 -1.08
C ALA A 584 24.25 8.20 -0.72
N ARG A 585 23.75 7.00 -0.46
CA ARG A 585 24.58 5.80 -0.22
C ARG A 585 25.39 5.37 -1.44
N ALA A 586 24.90 5.64 -2.65
CA ALA A 586 25.61 5.35 -3.91
C ALA A 586 26.66 6.41 -4.28
N GLY A 587 26.97 7.39 -3.40
CA GLY A 587 28.00 8.41 -3.60
C GLY A 587 27.52 9.71 -4.24
N GLY A 588 26.21 9.97 -4.27
CA GLY A 588 25.62 11.24 -4.70
C GLY A 588 25.63 12.31 -3.59
N ALA A 589 25.59 13.59 -3.96
CA ALA A 589 25.52 14.69 -2.99
C ALA A 589 24.25 14.61 -2.12
N ALA A 590 24.42 14.86 -0.84
CA ALA A 590 23.37 14.75 0.17
C ALA A 590 22.32 15.88 0.00
N GLY A 591 21.06 15.47 -0.18
CA GLY A 591 19.87 16.34 -0.20
C GLY A 591 18.81 15.90 0.83
N ASP A 592 19.23 15.28 1.95
CA ASP A 592 18.33 14.65 2.92
C ASP A 592 17.45 15.68 3.66
N GLY A 593 17.94 16.90 3.90
CA GLY A 593 17.22 17.96 4.61
C GLY A 593 15.96 18.43 3.89
N GLU A 594 15.98 18.56 2.55
CA GLU A 594 14.81 18.98 1.77
C GLU A 594 13.71 17.89 1.74
N ALA A 595 14.11 16.60 1.71
CA ALA A 595 13.16 15.49 1.74
C ALA A 595 12.51 15.32 3.11
N LEU A 596 13.25 15.58 4.19
CA LEU A 596 12.71 15.58 5.54
C LEU A 596 11.77 16.77 5.75
N ALA A 597 12.11 17.95 5.20
CA ALA A 597 11.22 19.12 5.22
C ALA A 597 9.91 18.84 4.45
N ASP A 598 9.94 18.17 3.28
CA ASP A 598 8.75 17.76 2.55
C ASP A 598 7.91 16.76 3.37
N LEU A 599 8.53 15.79 4.03
CA LEU A 599 7.83 14.85 4.91
C LEU A 599 7.16 15.57 6.07
N ARG A 600 7.86 16.49 6.74
CA ARG A 600 7.33 17.31 7.84
C ARG A 600 6.13 18.12 7.39
N ALA A 601 6.21 18.82 6.27
CA ALA A 601 5.10 19.61 5.73
C ALA A 601 3.84 18.77 5.48
N ARG A 602 4.01 17.52 5.07
CA ARG A 602 2.87 16.60 4.84
C ARG A 602 2.29 16.03 6.13
N VAL A 603 3.11 15.82 7.15
CA VAL A 603 2.64 15.46 8.50
C VAL A 603 1.85 16.63 9.09
N GLU A 604 2.36 17.85 9.03
CA GLU A 604 1.68 19.06 9.49
C GLU A 604 0.33 19.26 8.78
N ALA A 605 0.27 19.02 7.46
CA ALA A 605 -0.96 19.09 6.70
C ALA A 605 -2.02 18.08 7.19
N LEU A 606 -1.62 16.86 7.59
CA LEU A 606 -2.53 15.88 8.18
C LEU A 606 -3.04 16.33 9.58
N GLU A 607 -2.15 16.87 10.40
CA GLU A 607 -2.50 17.36 11.73
C GLU A 607 -3.43 18.60 11.69
N GLU A 608 -3.27 19.46 10.68
CA GLU A 608 -4.12 20.64 10.47
C GLU A 608 -5.58 20.22 10.19
N VAL A 609 -5.81 19.20 9.36
CA VAL A 609 -7.16 18.66 9.15
C VAL A 609 -7.72 18.06 10.43
N GLN A 610 -6.89 17.39 11.23
CA GLN A 610 -7.32 16.84 12.50
C GLN A 610 -7.75 17.92 13.50
N ARG A 611 -7.10 19.09 13.46
CA ARG A 611 -7.46 20.25 14.30
C ARG A 611 -8.71 20.96 13.79
N GLY A 612 -8.85 21.15 12.47
CA GLY A 612 -10.02 21.79 11.84
C GLY A 612 -11.31 20.98 12.02
N GLY A 613 -11.25 19.64 12.01
CA GLY A 613 -12.41 18.76 12.23
C GLY A 613 -12.87 18.62 13.68
N ARG A 614 -12.14 19.18 14.66
CA ARG A 614 -12.54 19.21 16.09
C ARG A 614 -13.24 20.51 16.50
N GLY A 615 -13.34 21.48 15.61
CA GLY A 615 -13.91 22.80 15.85
C GLY A 615 -15.20 23.11 15.08
N ALA A 616 -15.79 22.11 14.40
CA ALA A 616 -17.06 22.23 13.67
C ALA A 616 -18.16 21.38 14.33
#